data_1a8e0f1d9b1cdbcebc4dce4fa519e7ca
#
_entry.id   1a8e0f1d9b1cdbcebc4dce4fa519e7ca
#
_cell.length_a   1.000
_cell.length_b   1.000
_cell.length_c   1.000
_cell.angle_alpha   90.00
_cell.angle_beta   90.00
_cell.angle_gamma   90.00
#
_symmetry.space_group_name_H-M   'P 1'
#
loop_
_entity.id
_entity.type
_entity.pdbx_description
1 polymer ?
#
loop_
_entity_poly.entity_id
_entity_poly.type
_entity_poly.pdbx_seq_one_letter_code
_entity_poly.pdbx_strand_id
1 'polypeptide(L)'
;MQPSADSLHLGNYLGALNNWVAMQQEFNAYYMIADLHAITVPQDPKQLLANTRRTAAQYIAAGIDPSKSTLFIQSQVPAHAQLAWVLNCITGFGEASRMTQFKDKSQKADSDSASVGLFTYPVLQAADILLYQPKKV
;
A
#
# COMPACT_ATOMS: atom_id res chain seq x y z
N MET A 1 2.61 3.25 1.90
CA MET A 1 3.70 3.02 0.90
C MET A 1 4.15 1.58 1.01
N GLN A 2 4.56 0.94 -0.11
CA GLN A 2 4.97 -0.48 -0.12
C GLN A 2 6.40 -0.62 0.42
N PRO A 3 6.69 -1.58 1.34
CA PRO A 3 8.02 -1.85 1.87
C PRO A 3 8.82 -2.79 0.95
N SER A 4 8.89 -2.48 -0.35
CA SER A 4 9.50 -3.34 -1.38
C SER A 4 10.96 -3.02 -1.68
N ALA A 5 11.52 -1.96 -1.09
CA ALA A 5 12.90 -1.53 -1.30
C ALA A 5 13.62 -1.28 0.02
N ASP A 6 14.96 -1.34 -0.02
CA ASP A 6 15.81 -1.15 1.15
C ASP A 6 15.79 0.30 1.69
N SER A 7 15.43 1.27 0.87
CA SER A 7 15.42 2.68 1.27
C SER A 7 14.36 3.46 0.50
N LEU A 8 13.85 4.51 1.14
CA LEU A 8 13.06 5.52 0.49
C LEU A 8 13.98 6.39 -0.38
N HIS A 9 13.61 6.59 -1.64
CA HIS A 9 14.32 7.51 -2.51
C HIS A 9 13.79 8.95 -2.35
N LEU A 10 14.54 9.92 -2.84
CA LEU A 10 14.23 11.35 -2.73
C LEU A 10 12.82 11.69 -3.23
N GLY A 11 12.33 11.01 -4.28
CA GLY A 11 10.98 11.19 -4.79
C GLY A 11 9.88 10.78 -3.80
N ASN A 12 10.11 9.74 -2.99
CA ASN A 12 9.18 9.36 -1.91
C ASN A 12 9.15 10.43 -0.81
N TYR A 13 10.32 10.99 -0.45
CA TYR A 13 10.41 12.02 0.55
C TYR A 13 9.71 13.31 0.09
N LEU A 14 10.06 13.84 -1.06
CA LEU A 14 9.52 15.11 -1.58
C LEU A 14 8.06 14.97 -2.03
N GLY A 15 7.70 13.85 -2.65
CA GLY A 15 6.36 13.64 -3.22
C GLY A 15 5.30 13.23 -2.20
N ALA A 16 5.71 12.60 -1.09
CA ALA A 16 4.77 12.06 -0.11
C ALA A 16 5.10 12.48 1.32
N LEU A 17 6.24 12.08 1.89
CA LEU A 17 6.50 12.22 3.32
C LEU A 17 6.48 13.67 3.79
N ASN A 18 7.06 14.58 3.04
CA ASN A 18 7.07 16.00 3.39
C ASN A 18 5.64 16.57 3.53
N ASN A 19 4.75 16.17 2.61
CA ASN A 19 3.34 16.55 2.67
C ASN A 19 2.61 15.88 3.85
N TRP A 20 2.92 14.61 4.14
CA TRP A 20 2.32 13.88 5.25
C TRP A 20 2.67 14.47 6.60
N VAL A 21 3.92 14.91 6.78
CA VAL A 21 4.36 15.61 8.01
C VAL A 21 3.56 16.90 8.24
N ALA A 22 3.26 17.64 7.18
CA ALA A 22 2.40 18.81 7.29
C ALA A 22 0.94 18.43 7.61
N MET A 23 0.40 17.42 6.91
CA MET A 23 -1.00 16.99 7.05
C MET A 23 -1.34 16.44 8.44
N GLN A 24 -0.41 15.82 9.15
CA GLN A 24 -0.66 15.32 10.51
C GLN A 24 -0.97 16.43 11.53
N GLN A 25 -0.70 17.69 11.21
CA GLN A 25 -1.06 18.82 12.08
C GLN A 25 -2.52 19.26 11.90
N GLU A 26 -3.13 18.94 10.74
CA GLU A 26 -4.46 19.42 10.36
C GLU A 26 -5.52 18.30 10.39
N PHE A 27 -5.08 17.04 10.25
CA PHE A 27 -5.98 15.90 10.10
C PHE A 27 -5.65 14.79 11.10
N ASN A 28 -6.66 13.99 11.44
CA ASN A 28 -6.46 12.69 12.08
C ASN A 28 -5.93 11.73 11.00
N ALA A 29 -4.60 11.69 10.86
CA ALA A 29 -3.93 11.03 9.75
C ALA A 29 -3.64 9.55 10.04
N TYR A 30 -3.84 8.72 9.03
CA TYR A 30 -3.57 7.27 9.02
C TYR A 30 -2.50 6.96 8.00
N TYR A 31 -1.32 6.53 8.45
CA TYR A 31 -0.18 6.19 7.58
C TYR A 31 0.04 4.69 7.56
N MET A 32 -0.26 4.09 6.43
CA MET A 32 -0.22 2.65 6.24
C MET A 32 1.10 2.21 5.58
N ILE A 33 1.71 1.16 6.12
CA ILE A 33 2.77 0.40 5.45
C ILE A 33 2.08 -0.75 4.72
N ALA A 34 2.10 -0.70 3.39
CA ALA A 34 1.29 -1.55 2.52
C ALA A 34 2.02 -2.85 2.18
N ASP A 35 2.17 -3.73 3.15
CA ASP A 35 2.86 -5.02 3.00
C ASP A 35 2.05 -6.04 2.20
N LEU A 36 0.71 -6.02 2.26
CA LEU A 36 -0.12 -6.87 1.40
C LEU A 36 0.01 -6.50 -0.09
N HIS A 37 0.23 -5.23 -0.42
CA HIS A 37 0.54 -4.84 -1.79
C HIS A 37 1.94 -5.29 -2.22
N ALA A 38 2.90 -5.37 -1.29
CA ALA A 38 4.26 -5.80 -1.60
C ALA A 38 4.30 -7.26 -2.06
N ILE A 39 3.48 -8.15 -1.47
CA ILE A 39 3.46 -9.58 -1.80
C ILE A 39 2.74 -9.92 -3.10
N THR A 40 2.21 -8.94 -3.83
CA THR A 40 1.67 -9.16 -5.19
C THR A 40 2.74 -9.58 -6.20
N VAL A 41 4.00 -9.35 -5.85
CA VAL A 41 5.19 -9.87 -6.56
C VAL A 41 6.03 -10.69 -5.57
N PRO A 42 6.86 -11.64 -6.06
CA PRO A 42 7.68 -12.48 -5.18
C PRO A 42 8.54 -11.66 -4.20
N GLN A 43 8.51 -12.02 -2.92
CA GLN A 43 9.27 -11.39 -1.84
C GLN A 43 9.95 -12.46 -0.99
N ASP A 44 11.17 -12.20 -0.52
CA ASP A 44 11.75 -12.97 0.57
C ASP A 44 11.05 -12.55 1.89
N PRO A 45 10.48 -13.49 2.67
CA PRO A 45 9.72 -13.15 3.87
C PRO A 45 10.54 -12.44 4.95
N LYS A 46 11.83 -12.81 5.10
CA LYS A 46 12.73 -12.18 6.09
C LYS A 46 13.06 -10.75 5.68
N GLN A 47 13.32 -10.56 4.39
CA GLN A 47 13.60 -9.25 3.82
C GLN A 47 12.36 -8.35 3.89
N LEU A 48 11.18 -8.88 3.59
CA LEU A 48 9.92 -8.12 3.69
C LEU A 48 9.67 -7.64 5.12
N LEU A 49 9.87 -8.51 6.12
CA LEU A 49 9.75 -8.13 7.53
C LEU A 49 10.74 -7.03 7.92
N ALA A 50 12.00 -7.17 7.50
CA ALA A 50 13.05 -6.19 7.75
C ALA A 50 12.71 -4.84 7.09
N ASN A 51 12.26 -4.86 5.84
CA ASN A 51 11.87 -3.66 5.09
C ASN A 51 10.63 -2.98 5.69
N THR A 52 9.65 -3.74 6.15
CA THR A 52 8.45 -3.21 6.82
C THR A 52 8.84 -2.42 8.07
N ARG A 53 9.71 -2.99 8.92
CA ARG A 53 10.22 -2.30 10.12
C ARG A 53 11.05 -1.07 9.77
N ARG A 54 11.89 -1.18 8.75
CA ARG A 54 12.72 -0.06 8.27
C ARG A 54 11.84 1.08 7.73
N THR A 55 10.80 0.77 6.97
CA THR A 55 9.86 1.77 6.45
C THR A 55 9.17 2.51 7.60
N ALA A 56 8.75 1.82 8.66
CA ALA A 56 8.19 2.46 9.85
C ALA A 56 9.21 3.43 10.49
N ALA A 57 10.45 2.99 10.66
CA ALA A 57 11.51 3.82 11.22
C ALA A 57 11.81 5.05 10.35
N GLN A 58 11.78 4.89 9.02
CA GLN A 58 11.98 5.99 8.07
C GLN A 58 10.83 7.02 8.10
N TYR A 59 9.58 6.58 8.30
CA TYR A 59 8.45 7.51 8.48
C TYR A 59 8.63 8.37 9.74
N ILE A 60 8.99 7.74 10.86
CA ILE A 60 9.24 8.44 12.12
C ILE A 60 10.44 9.39 11.97
N ALA A 61 11.54 8.93 11.37
CA ALA A 61 12.72 9.75 11.13
C ALA A 61 12.43 10.94 10.19
N ALA A 62 11.49 10.80 9.27
CA ALA A 62 11.05 11.88 8.39
C ALA A 62 10.12 12.91 9.06
N GLY A 63 9.66 12.64 10.29
CA GLY A 63 8.84 13.56 11.07
C GLY A 63 7.38 13.12 11.28
N ILE A 64 7.00 11.89 10.89
CA ILE A 64 5.71 11.33 11.29
C ILE A 64 5.73 11.08 12.81
N ASP A 65 4.81 11.69 13.52
CA ASP A 65 4.68 11.60 14.97
C ASP A 65 3.56 10.61 15.36
N PRO A 66 3.93 9.41 15.89
CA PRO A 66 2.92 8.42 16.30
C PRO A 66 2.02 8.86 17.47
N SER A 67 2.34 9.95 18.15
CA SER A 67 1.45 10.51 19.17
C SER A 67 0.33 11.36 18.59
N LYS A 68 0.48 11.82 17.35
CA LYS A 68 -0.47 12.69 16.62
C LYS A 68 -1.20 11.97 15.50
N SER A 69 -0.63 10.89 14.98
CA SER A 69 -1.15 10.16 13.83
C SER A 69 -1.08 8.65 14.06
N THR A 70 -1.90 7.91 13.35
CA THR A 70 -1.89 6.45 13.41
C THR A 70 -0.94 5.90 12.34
N LEU A 71 0.15 5.27 12.78
CA LEU A 71 1.06 4.52 11.91
C LEU A 71 0.81 3.02 12.10
N PHE A 72 0.53 2.29 11.03
CA PHE A 72 0.20 0.88 11.13
C PHE A 72 0.66 0.07 9.91
N ILE A 73 0.69 -1.25 10.07
CA ILE A 73 1.00 -2.21 9.02
C ILE A 73 -0.32 -2.79 8.50
N GLN A 74 -0.53 -2.78 7.20
CA GLN A 74 -1.77 -3.17 6.54
C GLN A 74 -2.23 -4.58 6.94
N SER A 75 -1.33 -5.56 6.94
CA SER A 75 -1.65 -6.95 7.30
C SER A 75 -2.07 -7.15 8.77
N GLN A 76 -1.77 -6.19 9.65
CA GLN A 76 -2.18 -6.23 11.05
C GLN A 76 -3.63 -5.76 11.27
N VAL A 77 -4.29 -5.29 10.23
CA VAL A 77 -5.70 -4.89 10.24
C VAL A 77 -6.47 -5.79 9.26
N PRO A 78 -7.05 -6.92 9.73
CA PRO A 78 -7.69 -7.92 8.85
C PRO A 78 -8.82 -7.37 7.97
N ALA A 79 -9.45 -6.27 8.39
CA ALA A 79 -10.55 -5.63 7.67
C ALA A 79 -10.16 -5.23 6.22
N HIS A 80 -8.90 -4.91 5.94
CA HIS A 80 -8.41 -4.63 4.59
C HIS A 80 -8.66 -5.80 3.64
N ALA A 81 -8.19 -6.99 4.03
CA ALA A 81 -8.37 -8.20 3.23
C ALA A 81 -9.85 -8.65 3.17
N GLN A 82 -10.59 -8.48 4.26
CA GLN A 82 -12.02 -8.82 4.32
C GLN A 82 -12.84 -7.94 3.37
N LEU A 83 -12.66 -6.62 3.41
CA LEU A 83 -13.35 -5.71 2.51
C LEU A 83 -12.90 -5.92 1.06
N ALA A 84 -11.61 -6.15 0.82
CA ALA A 84 -11.10 -6.48 -0.52
C ALA A 84 -11.78 -7.74 -1.09
N TRP A 85 -12.03 -8.76 -0.27
CA TRP A 85 -12.76 -9.95 -0.71
C TRP A 85 -14.20 -9.62 -1.12
N VAL A 86 -14.92 -8.84 -0.32
CA VAL A 86 -16.29 -8.40 -0.66
C VAL A 86 -16.28 -7.63 -1.98
N LEU A 87 -15.36 -6.68 -2.14
CA LEU A 87 -15.24 -5.89 -3.37
C LEU A 87 -14.88 -6.76 -4.59
N ASN A 88 -14.00 -7.77 -4.41
CA ASN A 88 -13.69 -8.73 -5.50
C ASN A 88 -14.93 -9.50 -5.97
N CYS A 89 -15.87 -9.82 -5.05
CA CYS A 89 -17.08 -10.54 -5.40
C CYS A 89 -18.09 -9.70 -6.22
N ILE A 90 -18.00 -8.39 -6.16
CA ILE A 90 -18.91 -7.47 -6.89
C ILE A 90 -18.24 -6.73 -8.05
N THR A 91 -16.90 -6.81 -8.17
CA THR A 91 -16.16 -6.19 -9.27
C THR A 91 -16.18 -7.11 -10.50
N GLY A 92 -16.65 -6.60 -11.63
CA GLY A 92 -16.66 -7.36 -12.87
C GLY A 92 -15.26 -7.64 -13.41
N PHE A 93 -15.01 -8.87 -13.90
CA PHE A 93 -13.73 -9.24 -14.50
C PHE A 93 -13.30 -8.28 -15.62
N GLY A 94 -14.25 -7.86 -16.47
CA GLY A 94 -13.99 -6.89 -17.53
C GLY A 94 -13.59 -5.49 -17.02
N GLU A 95 -14.02 -5.09 -15.83
CA GLU A 95 -13.60 -3.84 -15.20
C GLU A 95 -12.18 -3.97 -14.68
N ALA A 96 -11.89 -5.03 -13.94
CA ALA A 96 -10.56 -5.30 -13.42
C ALA A 96 -9.51 -5.41 -14.55
N SER A 97 -9.82 -6.05 -15.66
CA SER A 97 -8.90 -6.23 -16.80
C SER A 97 -8.64 -4.94 -17.59
N ARG A 98 -9.46 -3.91 -17.45
CA ARG A 98 -9.21 -2.60 -18.09
C ARG A 98 -8.24 -1.73 -17.30
N MET A 99 -7.89 -2.08 -16.08
CA MET A 99 -6.97 -1.30 -15.26
C MET A 99 -5.58 -1.28 -15.87
N THR A 100 -5.06 -0.09 -16.15
CA THR A 100 -3.82 0.14 -16.89
C THR A 100 -2.59 -0.43 -16.16
N GLN A 101 -2.58 -0.38 -14.85
CA GLN A 101 -1.45 -0.82 -14.04
C GLN A 101 -1.20 -2.33 -14.10
N PHE A 102 -2.23 -3.15 -14.33
CA PHE A 102 -2.04 -4.57 -14.60
C PHE A 102 -1.31 -4.76 -15.93
N LYS A 103 -1.71 -4.03 -16.98
CA LYS A 103 -1.08 -4.09 -18.30
C LYS A 103 0.39 -3.70 -18.25
N ASP A 104 0.73 -2.63 -17.53
CA ASP A 104 2.11 -2.14 -17.44
C ASP A 104 3.04 -3.10 -16.67
N LYS A 105 2.52 -3.74 -15.61
CA LYS A 105 3.30 -4.68 -14.80
C LYS A 105 3.37 -6.08 -15.40
N SER A 106 2.32 -6.55 -16.08
CA SER A 106 2.32 -7.83 -16.77
C SER A 106 3.21 -7.83 -18.04
N GLN A 107 3.44 -6.66 -18.65
CA GLN A 107 4.41 -6.53 -19.76
C GLN A 107 5.87 -6.63 -19.28
N LYS A 108 6.15 -6.34 -18.00
CA LYS A 108 7.49 -6.42 -17.40
C LYS A 108 7.79 -7.78 -16.75
N ALA A 109 6.77 -8.54 -16.39
CA ALA A 109 6.86 -9.93 -15.96
C ALA A 109 6.41 -10.80 -17.13
N ASP A 110 7.06 -11.97 -17.35
CA ASP A 110 6.49 -12.96 -18.28
C ASP A 110 5.02 -13.15 -17.92
N SER A 111 4.12 -13.01 -18.89
CA SER A 111 2.67 -12.98 -18.68
C SER A 111 2.15 -14.18 -17.88
N ASP A 112 2.84 -15.31 -17.96
CA ASP A 112 2.52 -16.57 -17.27
C ASP A 112 2.94 -16.59 -15.79
N SER A 113 3.73 -15.62 -15.34
CA SER A 113 4.19 -15.51 -13.95
C SER A 113 3.43 -14.47 -13.11
N ALA A 114 2.48 -13.73 -13.69
CA ALA A 114 1.71 -12.72 -13.00
C ALA A 114 0.72 -13.37 -12.01
N SER A 115 0.82 -13.00 -10.73
CA SER A 115 -0.08 -13.51 -9.70
C SER A 115 -1.51 -12.94 -9.84
N VAL A 116 -2.51 -13.68 -9.36
CA VAL A 116 -3.89 -13.17 -9.23
C VAL A 116 -3.91 -11.92 -8.35
N GLY A 117 -3.07 -11.85 -7.32
CA GLY A 117 -2.92 -10.67 -6.47
C GLY A 117 -2.46 -9.44 -7.25
N LEU A 118 -1.60 -9.60 -8.27
CA LEU A 118 -1.21 -8.51 -9.15
C LEU A 118 -2.37 -8.04 -10.05
N PHE A 119 -3.31 -8.92 -10.39
CA PHE A 119 -4.51 -8.55 -11.12
C PHE A 119 -5.53 -7.82 -10.24
N THR A 120 -5.68 -8.24 -8.98
CA THR A 120 -6.74 -7.74 -8.08
C THR A 120 -6.27 -6.68 -7.08
N TYR A 121 -4.97 -6.32 -7.04
CA TYR A 121 -4.50 -5.33 -6.07
C TYR A 121 -5.20 -3.95 -6.15
N PRO A 122 -5.75 -3.48 -7.28
CA PRO A 122 -6.51 -2.25 -7.30
C PRO A 122 -7.81 -2.34 -6.48
N VAL A 123 -8.38 -3.53 -6.38
CA VAL A 123 -9.54 -3.80 -5.52
C VAL A 123 -9.14 -3.72 -4.04
N LEU A 124 -7.97 -4.27 -3.67
CA LEU A 124 -7.40 -4.11 -2.34
C LEU A 124 -7.12 -2.64 -2.03
N GLN A 125 -6.60 -1.87 -2.99
CA GLN A 125 -6.38 -0.43 -2.83
C GLN A 125 -7.69 0.34 -2.61
N ALA A 126 -8.76 -0.03 -3.31
CA ALA A 126 -10.08 0.54 -3.05
C ALA A 126 -10.57 0.22 -1.63
N ALA A 127 -10.35 -1.01 -1.16
CA ALA A 127 -10.67 -1.40 0.22
C ALA A 127 -9.89 -0.58 1.24
N ASP A 128 -8.60 -0.36 1.02
CA ASP A 128 -7.73 0.46 1.89
C ASP A 128 -8.29 1.87 2.08
N ILE A 129 -8.85 2.45 1.02
CA ILE A 129 -9.42 3.79 1.05
C ILE A 129 -10.81 3.79 1.68
N LEU A 130 -11.70 2.93 1.19
CA LEU A 130 -13.10 2.91 1.61
C LEU A 130 -13.27 2.54 3.09
N LEU A 131 -12.39 1.71 3.63
CA LEU A 131 -12.41 1.28 5.03
C LEU A 131 -12.37 2.45 6.01
N TYR A 132 -11.63 3.50 5.70
CA TYR A 132 -11.43 4.67 6.56
C TYR A 132 -12.28 5.89 6.15
N GLN A 133 -12.94 5.85 4.98
CA GLN A 133 -13.73 6.96 4.46
C GLN A 133 -13.00 8.33 4.54
N PRO A 134 -11.77 8.44 4.03
CA PRO A 134 -10.93 9.60 4.24
C PRO A 134 -11.45 10.82 3.49
N LYS A 135 -11.22 12.00 4.04
CA LYS A 135 -11.47 13.27 3.34
C LYS A 135 -10.42 13.59 2.28
N LYS A 136 -9.20 13.05 2.45
CA LYS A 136 -8.06 13.18 1.51
C LYS A 136 -7.32 11.85 1.45
N VAL A 137 -6.82 11.52 0.27
CA VAL A 137 -5.97 10.34 -0.01
C VAL A 137 -4.65 10.81 -0.59
#